data_a1c8cc7b4c351d843bcecb2a7dd35c10
#
_entry.id   a1c8cc7b4c351d843bcecb2a7dd35c10
#
_cell.length_a   1.000
_cell.length_b   1.000
_cell.length_c   1.000
_cell.angle_alpha   90.00
_cell.angle_beta   90.00
_cell.angle_gamma   90.00
#
_symmetry.space_group_name_H-M   'P 1'
#
loop_
_entity.id
_entity.type
_entity.pdbx_description
1 polymer ?
#
loop_
_entity_poly.entity_id
_entity_poly.type
_entity_poly.pdbx_seq_one_letter_code
_entity_poly.pdbx_strand_id
1 'polypeptide(L)'
;MTQHVRWFGASIAAAILIADLSSKAAMVSFLTGSGDRVELLPFLDLRLGYNRGISFGLLGSYGDWMPWVLALVAFLVSAYLATLLWRATNKRDAIWIGLIIGGALGNAIDRLIDGVVTDFIDLHVFEYHWPTFNF
;
A
#
# COMPACT_ATOMS: atom_id res chain seq x y z
N MET A 1 -9.72 -12.01 -27.22
CA MET A 1 -8.44 -12.15 -26.47
C MET A 1 -8.19 -10.98 -25.51
N THR A 2 -8.33 -9.74 -25.90
CA THR A 2 -8.06 -8.56 -25.05
C THR A 2 -8.98 -8.45 -23.81
N GLN A 3 -10.23 -8.88 -23.89
CA GLN A 3 -11.17 -8.81 -22.78
C GLN A 3 -10.71 -9.67 -21.57
N HIS A 4 -10.21 -10.88 -21.80
CA HIS A 4 -9.69 -11.73 -20.72
C HIS A 4 -8.48 -11.12 -20.01
N VAL A 5 -7.62 -10.41 -20.76
CA VAL A 5 -6.43 -9.73 -20.19
C VAL A 5 -6.85 -8.61 -19.24
N ARG A 6 -7.86 -7.82 -19.62
CA ARG A 6 -8.40 -6.72 -18.81
C ARG A 6 -8.98 -7.21 -17.50
N TRP A 7 -9.87 -8.20 -17.57
CA TRP A 7 -10.47 -8.79 -16.37
C TRP A 7 -9.45 -9.49 -15.49
N PHE A 8 -8.44 -10.12 -16.07
CA PHE A 8 -7.33 -10.70 -15.33
C PHE A 8 -6.55 -9.64 -14.56
N GLY A 9 -6.19 -8.50 -15.17
CA GLY A 9 -5.55 -7.40 -14.45
C GLY A 9 -6.45 -6.76 -13.40
N ALA A 10 -7.74 -6.60 -13.67
CA ALA A 10 -8.69 -6.09 -12.70
C ALA A 10 -8.86 -7.03 -11.50
N SER A 11 -8.86 -8.36 -11.73
CA SER A 11 -8.90 -9.32 -10.62
C SER A 11 -7.64 -9.31 -9.77
N ILE A 12 -6.47 -9.06 -10.38
CA ILE A 12 -5.22 -8.84 -9.63
C ILE A 12 -5.33 -7.58 -8.76
N ALA A 13 -5.79 -6.46 -9.33
CA ALA A 13 -5.97 -5.23 -8.57
C ALA A 13 -6.91 -5.43 -7.37
N ALA A 14 -8.04 -6.11 -7.58
CA ALA A 14 -8.95 -6.43 -6.49
C ALA A 14 -8.33 -7.36 -5.44
N ALA A 15 -7.61 -8.39 -5.87
CA ALA A 15 -6.94 -9.32 -4.96
C ALA A 15 -5.87 -8.62 -4.10
N ILE A 16 -5.06 -7.76 -4.72
CA ILE A 16 -4.04 -6.99 -4.01
C ILE A 16 -4.68 -5.99 -3.04
N LEU A 17 -5.73 -5.28 -3.46
CA LEU A 17 -6.46 -4.37 -2.57
C LEU A 17 -7.00 -5.11 -1.33
N ILE A 18 -7.64 -6.26 -1.53
CA ILE A 18 -8.16 -7.07 -0.43
C ILE A 18 -7.01 -7.57 0.46
N ALA A 19 -5.92 -8.04 -0.12
CA ALA A 19 -4.76 -8.51 0.62
C ALA A 19 -4.11 -7.38 1.45
N ASP A 20 -3.94 -6.20 0.85
CA ASP A 20 -3.39 -5.02 1.52
C ASP A 20 -4.25 -4.63 2.74
N LEU A 21 -5.54 -4.38 2.55
CA LEU A 21 -6.44 -3.99 3.64
C LEU A 21 -6.55 -5.08 4.72
N SER A 22 -6.62 -6.35 4.31
CA SER A 22 -6.73 -7.47 5.25
C SER A 22 -5.44 -7.66 6.05
N SER A 23 -4.27 -7.56 5.43
CA SER A 23 -2.99 -7.68 6.12
C SER A 23 -2.77 -6.54 7.11
N LYS A 24 -3.10 -5.31 6.74
CA LYS A 24 -3.03 -4.15 7.64
C LYS A 24 -3.92 -4.33 8.86
N ALA A 25 -5.18 -4.70 8.67
CA ALA A 25 -6.11 -4.97 9.76
C ALA A 25 -5.62 -6.10 10.68
N ALA A 26 -5.12 -7.19 10.10
CA ALA A 26 -4.55 -8.31 10.85
C ALA A 26 -3.31 -7.89 11.65
N MET A 27 -2.40 -7.12 11.04
CA MET A 27 -1.18 -6.64 11.69
C MET A 27 -1.48 -5.65 12.82
N VAL A 28 -2.42 -4.73 12.64
CA VAL A 28 -2.86 -3.84 13.73
C VAL A 28 -3.37 -4.66 14.91
N SER A 29 -4.27 -5.62 14.67
CA SER A 29 -4.81 -6.48 15.74
C SER A 29 -3.73 -7.30 16.45
N PHE A 30 -2.82 -7.89 15.69
CA PHE A 30 -1.75 -8.75 16.21
C PHE A 30 -0.70 -7.95 17.00
N LEU A 31 -0.21 -6.85 16.44
CA LEU A 31 0.88 -6.08 17.04
C LEU A 31 0.43 -5.27 18.24
N THR A 32 -0.77 -4.69 18.23
CA THR A 32 -1.33 -4.00 19.41
C THR A 32 -1.38 -4.92 20.64
N GLY A 33 -1.67 -6.22 20.44
CA GLY A 33 -1.65 -7.22 21.50
C GLY A 33 -0.23 -7.68 21.93
N SER A 34 0.79 -7.40 21.11
CA SER A 34 2.18 -7.88 21.30
C SER A 34 3.16 -6.78 21.68
N GLY A 35 2.70 -5.55 21.98
CA GLY A 35 3.55 -4.41 22.35
C GLY A 35 4.11 -3.64 21.17
N ASP A 36 3.38 -3.62 20.08
CA ASP A 36 3.64 -2.86 18.83
C ASP A 36 4.89 -3.27 18.04
N ARG A 37 5.64 -4.29 18.49
CA ARG A 37 6.83 -4.82 17.81
C ARG A 37 7.01 -6.31 18.07
N VAL A 38 7.35 -7.05 17.02
CA VAL A 38 7.76 -8.46 17.07
C VAL A 38 9.00 -8.66 16.20
N GLU A 39 10.09 -9.11 16.80
CA GLU A 39 11.32 -9.45 16.10
C GLU A 39 11.14 -10.79 15.38
N LEU A 40 11.26 -10.81 14.05
CA LEU A 40 11.17 -12.03 13.24
C LEU A 40 12.53 -12.58 12.88
N LEU A 41 13.45 -11.71 12.47
CA LEU A 41 14.81 -12.03 12.04
C LEU A 41 15.77 -10.93 12.51
N PRO A 42 17.08 -11.17 12.55
CA PRO A 42 18.05 -10.16 12.96
C PRO A 42 18.07 -8.86 12.14
N PHE A 43 17.31 -8.81 11.07
CA PHE A 43 17.25 -7.69 10.14
C PHE A 43 15.80 -7.32 9.74
N LEU A 44 14.79 -7.99 10.33
CA LEU A 44 13.38 -7.84 9.97
C LEU A 44 12.50 -7.93 11.21
N ASP A 45 11.75 -6.86 11.46
CA ASP A 45 10.72 -6.81 12.48
C ASP A 45 9.35 -6.56 11.88
N LEU A 46 8.33 -7.00 12.59
CA LEU A 46 6.99 -6.46 12.44
C LEU A 46 6.80 -5.36 13.49
N ARG A 47 6.56 -4.14 13.02
CA ARG A 47 6.40 -2.96 13.86
C ARG A 47 5.34 -2.04 13.28
N LEU A 48 4.39 -1.61 14.11
CA LEU A 48 3.39 -0.63 13.65
C LEU A 48 4.04 0.73 13.40
N GLY A 49 3.81 1.25 12.21
CA GLY A 49 4.15 2.58 11.78
C GLY A 49 2.95 3.25 11.11
N TYR A 50 2.73 4.53 11.40
CA TYR A 50 1.63 5.32 10.82
C TYR A 50 2.18 6.46 9.98
N ASN A 51 2.03 6.35 8.65
CA ASN A 51 2.64 7.24 7.68
C ASN A 51 1.64 8.27 7.18
N ARG A 52 1.82 9.53 7.56
CA ARG A 52 1.01 10.67 7.08
C ARG A 52 1.43 11.20 5.72
N GLY A 53 2.65 10.90 5.28
CA GLY A 53 3.22 11.40 4.04
C GLY A 53 3.41 10.35 2.98
N ILE A 54 4.52 10.46 2.28
CA ILE A 54 5.04 9.46 1.37
C ILE A 54 6.23 8.74 2.02
N SER A 55 6.84 7.79 1.30
CA SER A 55 8.03 7.08 1.78
C SER A 55 9.06 8.03 2.40
N PHE A 56 9.73 7.59 3.47
CA PHE A 56 10.69 8.38 4.26
C PHE A 56 10.08 9.55 5.07
N GLY A 57 8.74 9.54 5.33
CA GLY A 57 8.09 10.61 6.08
C GLY A 57 8.06 11.96 5.36
N LEU A 58 8.45 12.00 4.08
CA LEU A 58 8.33 13.19 3.25
C LEU A 58 6.87 13.63 3.17
N LEU A 59 6.64 14.94 3.20
CA LEU A 59 5.32 15.58 3.18
C LEU A 59 4.46 15.32 4.43
N GLY A 60 4.91 14.55 5.43
CA GLY A 60 4.15 14.31 6.67
C GLY A 60 3.99 15.54 7.56
N SER A 61 4.83 16.58 7.37
CA SER A 61 4.82 17.83 8.12
C SER A 61 3.96 18.96 7.48
N TYR A 62 3.37 18.72 6.32
CA TYR A 62 2.63 19.75 5.56
C TYR A 62 1.18 20.00 6.02
N GLY A 63 0.78 19.49 7.19
CA GLY A 63 -0.54 19.73 7.78
C GLY A 63 -1.55 18.61 7.53
N ASP A 64 -2.69 18.70 8.22
CA ASP A 64 -3.71 17.63 8.27
C ASP A 64 -4.45 17.39 6.93
N TRP A 65 -4.29 18.26 5.95
CA TRP A 65 -4.87 18.11 4.60
C TRP A 65 -4.04 17.24 3.66
N MET A 66 -2.76 17.01 3.97
CA MET A 66 -1.85 16.26 3.09
C MET A 66 -2.29 14.83 2.81
N PRO A 67 -2.78 14.03 3.78
CA PRO A 67 -3.30 12.68 3.49
C PRO A 67 -4.42 12.68 2.44
N TRP A 68 -5.30 13.67 2.47
CA TRP A 68 -6.39 13.81 1.49
C TRP A 68 -5.89 14.08 0.08
N VAL A 69 -4.87 14.94 -0.04
CA VAL A 69 -4.22 15.21 -1.33
C VAL A 69 -3.54 13.96 -1.86
N LEU A 70 -2.81 13.24 -1.00
CA LEU A 70 -2.15 12.00 -1.41
C LEU A 70 -3.17 10.92 -1.80
N ALA A 71 -4.30 10.82 -1.11
CA ALA A 71 -5.40 9.93 -1.50
C ALA A 71 -5.97 10.31 -2.86
N LEU A 72 -6.23 11.61 -3.10
CA LEU A 72 -6.72 12.10 -4.39
C LEU A 72 -5.73 11.78 -5.53
N VAL A 73 -4.44 12.04 -5.33
CA VAL A 73 -3.40 11.71 -6.31
C VAL A 73 -3.38 10.21 -6.60
N ALA A 74 -3.47 9.36 -5.57
CA ALA A 74 -3.51 7.91 -5.76
C ALA A 74 -4.75 7.46 -6.56
N PHE A 75 -5.92 8.06 -6.33
CA PHE A 75 -7.11 7.80 -7.13
C PHE A 75 -6.95 8.25 -8.59
N LEU A 76 -6.40 9.44 -8.83
CA LEU A 76 -6.18 9.94 -10.19
C LEU A 76 -5.18 9.07 -10.96
N VAL A 77 -4.09 8.67 -10.31
CA VAL A 77 -3.10 7.74 -10.89
C VAL A 77 -3.74 6.37 -11.16
N SER A 78 -4.52 5.84 -10.22
CA SER A 78 -5.23 4.57 -10.41
C SER A 78 -6.23 4.63 -11.56
N ALA A 79 -6.98 5.73 -11.70
CA ALA A 79 -7.90 5.95 -12.81
C ALA A 79 -7.16 6.00 -14.16
N TYR A 80 -6.04 6.70 -14.21
CA TYR A 80 -5.18 6.72 -15.41
C TYR A 80 -4.66 5.31 -15.74
N LEU A 81 -4.13 4.60 -14.75
CA LEU A 81 -3.64 3.22 -14.93
C LEU A 81 -4.77 2.27 -15.36
N ALA A 82 -5.99 2.46 -14.88
CA ALA A 82 -7.15 1.70 -15.36
C ALA A 82 -7.41 1.90 -16.86
N THR A 83 -7.17 3.11 -17.40
CA THR A 83 -7.27 3.33 -18.85
C THR A 83 -6.19 2.57 -19.63
N LEU A 84 -4.97 2.47 -19.07
CA LEU A 84 -3.89 1.67 -19.66
C LEU A 84 -4.19 0.18 -19.56
N LEU A 85 -4.72 -0.29 -18.43
CA LEU A 85 -5.17 -1.66 -18.28
C LEU A 85 -6.24 -2.02 -19.31
N TRP A 86 -7.15 -1.10 -19.58
CA TRP A 86 -8.20 -1.30 -20.58
C TRP A 86 -7.64 -1.45 -22.00
N ARG A 87 -6.45 -0.92 -22.26
CA ARG A 87 -5.73 -1.02 -23.54
C ARG A 87 -4.70 -2.15 -23.56
N ALA A 88 -4.45 -2.81 -22.44
CA ALA A 88 -3.46 -3.88 -22.32
C ALA A 88 -3.82 -5.08 -23.21
N THR A 89 -2.84 -5.58 -23.94
CA THR A 89 -2.98 -6.71 -24.87
C THR A 89 -2.29 -7.97 -24.37
N ASN A 90 -1.41 -7.86 -23.39
CA ASN A 90 -0.66 -8.96 -22.82
C ASN A 90 -0.84 -9.04 -21.28
N LYS A 91 -0.68 -10.25 -20.75
CA LYS A 91 -0.87 -10.51 -19.31
C LYS A 91 0.20 -9.86 -18.43
N ARG A 92 1.41 -9.69 -18.93
CA ARG A 92 2.51 -9.11 -18.16
C ARG A 92 2.19 -7.67 -17.75
N ASP A 93 1.77 -6.85 -18.71
CA ASP A 93 1.39 -5.46 -18.43
C ASP A 93 0.18 -5.41 -17.50
N ALA A 94 -0.82 -6.29 -17.72
CA ALA A 94 -2.00 -6.38 -16.87
C ALA A 94 -1.65 -6.74 -15.42
N ILE A 95 -0.66 -7.61 -15.18
CA ILE A 95 -0.15 -7.94 -13.84
C ILE A 95 0.42 -6.69 -13.17
N TRP A 96 1.39 -6.04 -13.81
CA TRP A 96 2.07 -4.88 -13.20
C TRP A 96 1.10 -3.73 -12.93
N ILE A 97 0.23 -3.43 -13.87
CA ILE A 97 -0.79 -2.38 -13.69
C ILE A 97 -1.74 -2.76 -12.56
N GLY A 98 -2.20 -4.00 -12.52
CA GLY A 98 -3.09 -4.49 -11.45
C GLY A 98 -2.46 -4.39 -10.06
N LEU A 99 -1.20 -4.80 -9.91
CA LEU A 99 -0.45 -4.68 -8.65
C LEU A 99 -0.38 -3.23 -8.17
N ILE A 100 -0.03 -2.31 -9.07
CA ILE A 100 0.10 -0.89 -8.72
C ILE A 100 -1.26 -0.28 -8.34
N ILE A 101 -2.33 -0.57 -9.11
CA ILE A 101 -3.67 -0.08 -8.79
C ILE A 101 -4.11 -0.58 -7.42
N GLY A 102 -3.96 -1.88 -7.14
CA GLY A 102 -4.39 -2.48 -5.87
C GLY A 102 -3.71 -1.85 -4.67
N GLY A 103 -2.38 -1.74 -4.69
CA GLY A 103 -1.61 -1.12 -3.60
C GLY A 103 -1.87 0.39 -3.45
N ALA A 104 -1.99 1.12 -4.58
CA ALA A 104 -2.30 2.55 -4.54
C ALA A 104 -3.69 2.83 -3.93
N LEU A 105 -4.70 2.03 -4.29
CA LEU A 105 -6.05 2.15 -3.74
C LEU A 105 -6.09 1.76 -2.25
N GLY A 106 -5.36 0.73 -1.81
CA GLY A 106 -5.27 0.37 -0.41
C GLY A 106 -4.72 1.53 0.44
N ASN A 107 -3.60 2.10 0.04
CA ASN A 107 -3.01 3.26 0.70
C ASN A 107 -3.89 4.53 0.62
N ALA A 108 -4.70 4.69 -0.44
CA ALA A 108 -5.65 5.79 -0.52
C ALA A 108 -6.81 5.61 0.45
N ILE A 109 -7.34 4.39 0.58
CA ILE A 109 -8.44 4.06 1.50
C ILE A 109 -8.00 4.28 2.94
N ASP A 110 -6.81 3.82 3.35
CA ASP A 110 -6.26 4.09 4.69
C ASP A 110 -6.27 5.59 5.00
N ARG A 111 -5.77 6.41 4.07
CA ARG A 111 -5.74 7.87 4.26
C ARG A 111 -7.11 8.50 4.37
N LEU A 112 -8.11 7.96 3.68
CA LEU A 112 -9.49 8.45 3.77
C LEU A 112 -10.17 8.08 5.10
N ILE A 113 -9.82 6.94 5.67
CA ILE A 113 -10.42 6.43 6.91
C ILE A 113 -9.68 6.97 8.13
N ASP A 114 -8.35 6.80 8.16
CA ASP A 114 -7.52 7.01 9.34
C ASP A 114 -6.60 8.24 9.23
N GLY A 115 -6.53 8.89 8.07
CA GLY A 115 -5.61 10.00 7.80
C GLY A 115 -4.14 9.58 7.68
N VAL A 116 -3.85 8.30 7.74
CA VAL A 116 -2.49 7.72 7.70
C VAL A 116 -2.49 6.43 6.90
N VAL A 117 -1.32 5.99 6.44
CA VAL A 117 -1.13 4.64 5.93
C VAL A 117 -0.54 3.79 7.04
N THR A 118 -1.10 2.61 7.25
CA THR A 118 -0.57 1.62 8.17
C THR A 118 0.57 0.86 7.51
N ASP A 119 1.77 1.04 8.05
CA ASP A 119 2.99 0.32 7.67
C ASP A 119 3.36 -0.64 8.81
N PHE A 120 3.94 -1.80 8.48
CA PHE A 120 4.22 -2.81 9.51
C PHE A 120 5.48 -3.65 9.24
N ILE A 121 6.17 -3.46 8.13
CA ILE A 121 7.43 -4.13 7.81
C ILE A 121 8.57 -3.17 8.12
N ASP A 122 9.43 -3.54 9.07
CA ASP A 122 10.60 -2.78 9.49
C ASP A 122 11.87 -3.57 9.13
N LEU A 123 12.58 -3.11 8.12
CA LEU A 123 13.90 -3.63 7.78
C LEU A 123 14.97 -2.81 8.45
N HIS A 124 15.94 -3.49 9.09
CA HIS A 124 17.02 -2.81 9.76
C HIS A 124 18.37 -3.57 9.65
N VAL A 125 19.45 -2.84 9.80
CA VAL A 125 20.81 -3.39 9.94
C VAL A 125 21.45 -2.68 11.13
N PHE A 126 21.69 -3.40 12.22
CA PHE A 126 22.07 -2.86 13.51
C PHE A 126 21.06 -1.79 13.97
N GLU A 127 21.51 -0.60 14.34
CA GLU A 127 20.68 0.53 14.78
C GLU A 127 20.06 1.33 13.62
N TYR A 128 20.39 1.00 12.35
CA TYR A 128 19.83 1.68 11.19
C TYR A 128 18.56 0.99 10.74
N HIS A 129 17.41 1.67 10.88
CA HIS A 129 16.11 1.22 10.41
C HIS A 129 15.74 1.90 9.11
N TRP A 130 15.29 1.13 8.13
CA TRP A 130 14.56 1.66 7.00
C TRP A 130 13.18 2.15 7.44
N PRO A 131 12.60 3.18 6.80
CA PRO A 131 11.21 3.52 7.06
C PRO A 131 10.32 2.31 6.89
N THR A 132 9.39 2.12 7.82
CA THR A 132 8.42 1.04 7.74
C THR A 132 7.60 1.13 6.46
N PHE A 133 7.17 -0.01 5.93
CA PHE A 133 6.36 -0.10 4.72
C PHE A 133 5.35 -1.26 4.82
N ASN A 134 4.43 -1.33 3.84
CA ASN A 134 3.44 -2.40 3.67
C ASN A 134 3.56 -3.04 2.28
N PHE A 135 2.55 -3.75 1.83
CA PHE A 135 2.53 -4.39 0.50
C PHE A 135 2.31 -3.37 -0.63
#